data_d4cd1512b4983e392a3cc38f74fd7c12
#
_entry.id   d4cd1512b4983e392a3cc38f74fd7c12
#
_cell.length_a   1.000
_cell.length_b   1.000
_cell.length_c   1.000
_cell.angle_alpha   90.00
_cell.angle_beta   90.00
_cell.angle_gamma   90.00
#
_symmetry.space_group_name_H-M   'P 1'
#
loop_
_entity.id
_entity.type
_entity.pdbx_description
1 polymer ?
#
loop_
_entity_poly.entity_id
_entity_poly.type
_entity_poly.pdbx_seq_one_letter_code
_entity_poly.pdbx_strand_id
1 'polypeptide(L)'
;MKVLGALTAGLLVAGCATTGAPVPSTVRPPLIPIPTGTTGLDHVLGASAANLTRMFGPPVADIREGTARKLQFGNATCVLDTYLYPKGSAEPVVTYLDARQTDGSPIDRASCVGALQAGRRR
;
A
#
# COMPACT_ATOMS: atom_id res chain seq x y z
N MET A 1 10.37 -16.12 -82.16
CA MET A 1 9.77 -17.20 -81.36
C MET A 1 10.10 -16.94 -79.90
N LYS A 2 9.07 -17.09 -79.14
CA LYS A 2 8.97 -16.56 -77.79
C LYS A 2 9.81 -17.39 -76.77
N VAL A 3 10.66 -16.73 -76.00
CA VAL A 3 11.28 -17.31 -74.82
C VAL A 3 10.72 -16.64 -73.59
N LEU A 4 9.95 -17.40 -72.80
CA LEU A 4 9.43 -16.97 -71.53
C LEU A 4 10.52 -17.02 -70.50
N GLY A 5 10.89 -15.84 -69.95
CA GLY A 5 11.72 -15.76 -68.77
C GLY A 5 10.87 -15.82 -67.52
N ALA A 6 11.12 -16.85 -66.68
CA ALA A 6 10.51 -16.97 -65.36
C ALA A 6 11.30 -16.13 -64.35
N LEU A 7 10.69 -15.09 -63.79
CA LEU A 7 11.23 -14.36 -62.65
C LEU A 7 10.87 -15.11 -61.37
N THR A 8 11.84 -15.71 -60.68
CA THR A 8 11.68 -16.19 -59.33
C THR A 8 11.98 -15.05 -58.36
N ALA A 9 10.92 -14.54 -57.73
CA ALA A 9 11.04 -13.57 -56.62
C ALA A 9 11.44 -14.30 -55.34
N GLY A 10 12.67 -14.12 -54.90
CA GLY A 10 13.15 -14.60 -53.59
C GLY A 10 12.64 -13.69 -52.47
N LEU A 11 11.86 -14.28 -51.56
CA LEU A 11 11.40 -13.59 -50.34
C LEU A 11 12.51 -13.66 -49.31
N LEU A 12 13.18 -12.51 -49.06
CA LEU A 12 14.13 -12.35 -47.96
C LEU A 12 13.32 -12.08 -46.69
N VAL A 13 13.21 -13.08 -45.82
CA VAL A 13 12.68 -12.93 -44.46
C VAL A 13 13.82 -12.38 -43.60
N ALA A 14 13.79 -11.09 -43.32
CA ALA A 14 14.66 -10.46 -42.33
C ALA A 14 14.19 -10.84 -40.91
N GLY A 15 14.82 -11.84 -40.32
CA GLY A 15 14.62 -12.18 -38.91
C GLY A 15 15.22 -11.09 -38.01
N CYS A 16 14.36 -10.35 -37.30
CA CYS A 16 14.82 -9.48 -36.21
C CYS A 16 15.28 -10.34 -35.04
N ALA A 17 16.59 -10.57 -34.95
CA ALA A 17 17.21 -11.11 -33.74
C ALA A 17 17.25 -10.00 -32.68
N THR A 18 16.30 -9.99 -31.75
CA THR A 18 16.39 -9.18 -30.54
C THR A 18 17.40 -9.83 -29.62
N THR A 19 18.64 -9.37 -29.65
CA THR A 19 19.63 -9.66 -28.63
C THR A 19 19.16 -8.95 -27.36
N GLY A 20 18.43 -9.69 -26.50
CA GLY A 20 18.09 -9.21 -25.17
C GLY A 20 19.39 -9.03 -24.37
N ALA A 21 19.77 -7.77 -24.12
CA ALA A 21 20.83 -7.48 -23.19
C ALA A 21 20.46 -8.06 -21.81
N PRO A 22 21.40 -8.70 -21.08
CA PRO A 22 21.13 -9.19 -19.74
C PRO A 22 20.72 -7.99 -18.86
N VAL A 23 19.47 -7.99 -18.41
CA VAL A 23 18.99 -7.02 -17.42
C VAL A 23 19.81 -7.23 -16.16
N PRO A 24 20.49 -6.21 -15.62
CA PRO A 24 21.17 -6.36 -14.35
C PRO A 24 20.13 -6.78 -13.31
N SER A 25 20.33 -7.95 -12.70
CA SER A 25 19.51 -8.39 -11.57
C SER A 25 19.73 -7.38 -10.46
N THR A 26 18.76 -6.46 -10.29
CA THR A 26 18.72 -5.60 -9.12
C THR A 26 18.56 -6.52 -7.92
N VAL A 27 19.63 -6.71 -7.16
CA VAL A 27 19.59 -7.40 -5.88
C VAL A 27 18.58 -6.63 -5.03
N ARG A 28 17.38 -7.19 -4.91
CA ARG A 28 16.35 -6.60 -4.03
C ARG A 28 16.90 -6.67 -2.60
N PRO A 29 16.99 -5.54 -1.89
CA PRO A 29 17.38 -5.57 -0.48
C PRO A 29 16.51 -6.57 0.27
N PRO A 30 17.06 -7.33 1.24
CA PRO A 30 16.26 -8.24 2.04
C PRO A 30 15.13 -7.45 2.69
N LEU A 31 13.90 -7.90 2.46
CA LEU A 31 12.73 -7.33 3.14
C LEU A 31 12.86 -7.67 4.62
N ILE A 32 13.13 -6.68 5.45
CA ILE A 32 13.06 -6.84 6.90
C ILE A 32 11.59 -7.12 7.22
N PRO A 33 11.25 -8.27 7.83
CA PRO A 33 9.87 -8.56 8.19
C PRO A 33 9.36 -7.49 9.15
N ILE A 34 8.26 -6.84 8.77
CA ILE A 34 7.60 -5.90 9.67
C ILE A 34 6.80 -6.71 10.67
N PRO A 35 6.95 -6.46 11.98
CA PRO A 35 6.14 -7.13 12.98
C PRO A 35 4.65 -6.94 12.67
N THR A 36 3.95 -8.05 12.43
CA THR A 36 2.50 -8.05 12.17
C THR A 36 1.69 -8.25 13.45
N GLY A 37 2.35 -8.36 14.60
CA GLY A 37 1.74 -8.52 15.90
C GLY A 37 0.92 -7.31 16.34
N THR A 38 0.06 -7.50 17.35
CA THR A 38 -0.80 -6.46 17.92
C THR A 38 -0.18 -5.72 19.11
N THR A 39 1.05 -6.08 19.49
CA THR A 39 1.76 -5.46 20.61
C THR A 39 1.82 -3.95 20.45
N GLY A 40 1.37 -3.22 21.50
CA GLY A 40 1.34 -1.76 21.50
C GLY A 40 0.16 -1.14 20.74
N LEU A 41 -0.79 -1.97 20.23
CA LEU A 41 -1.94 -1.52 19.46
C LEU A 41 -3.28 -1.70 20.21
N ASP A 42 -3.25 -2.24 21.44
CA ASP A 42 -4.45 -2.62 22.18
C ASP A 42 -5.41 -1.45 22.44
N HIS A 43 -4.89 -0.25 22.54
CA HIS A 43 -5.71 0.96 22.74
C HIS A 43 -6.29 1.53 21.43
N VAL A 44 -5.80 1.08 20.28
CA VAL A 44 -6.32 1.45 18.96
C VAL A 44 -7.29 0.41 18.44
N LEU A 45 -6.95 -0.88 18.58
CA LEU A 45 -7.85 -1.99 18.23
C LEU A 45 -9.10 -1.93 19.13
N GLY A 46 -10.28 -2.03 18.52
CA GLY A 46 -11.55 -1.89 19.22
C GLY A 46 -11.97 -0.44 19.51
N ALA A 47 -11.17 0.56 19.15
CA ALA A 47 -11.53 1.96 19.33
C ALA A 47 -12.62 2.39 18.33
N SER A 48 -13.52 3.27 18.79
CA SER A 48 -14.49 3.94 17.92
C SER A 48 -13.85 5.11 17.16
N ALA A 49 -14.54 5.59 16.13
CA ALA A 49 -14.12 6.78 15.37
C ALA A 49 -13.89 8.01 16.28
N ALA A 50 -14.77 8.22 17.28
CA ALA A 50 -14.62 9.30 18.23
C ALA A 50 -13.35 9.14 19.11
N ASN A 51 -13.05 7.92 19.53
CA ASN A 51 -11.83 7.65 20.30
C ASN A 51 -10.57 7.87 19.47
N LEU A 52 -10.56 7.44 18.21
CA LEU A 52 -9.44 7.68 17.29
C LEU A 52 -9.20 9.18 17.09
N THR A 53 -10.27 9.96 16.89
CA THR A 53 -10.17 11.41 16.72
C THR A 53 -9.63 12.10 17.98
N ARG A 54 -9.97 11.62 19.16
CA ARG A 54 -9.37 12.12 20.41
C ARG A 54 -7.88 11.80 20.51
N MET A 55 -7.47 10.60 20.08
CA MET A 55 -6.07 10.16 20.14
C MET A 55 -5.19 10.85 19.12
N PHE A 56 -5.66 10.95 17.87
CA PHE A 56 -4.84 11.37 16.74
C PHE A 56 -5.23 12.73 16.14
N GLY A 57 -6.34 13.31 16.55
CA GLY A 57 -6.90 14.50 15.94
C GLY A 57 -7.85 14.19 14.80
N PRO A 58 -8.29 15.21 14.04
CA PRO A 58 -9.16 15.00 12.90
C PRO A 58 -8.47 14.11 11.86
N PRO A 59 -9.19 13.13 11.27
CA PRO A 59 -8.64 12.31 10.21
C PRO A 59 -8.37 13.14 8.96
N VAL A 60 -7.33 12.77 8.21
CA VAL A 60 -7.02 13.38 6.90
C VAL A 60 -7.90 12.81 5.79
N ALA A 61 -8.50 11.65 6.00
CA ALA A 61 -9.51 11.06 5.12
C ALA A 61 -10.50 10.21 5.93
N ASP A 62 -11.76 10.25 5.53
CA ASP A 62 -12.87 9.47 6.10
C ASP A 62 -13.67 8.88 4.93
N ILE A 63 -13.52 7.58 4.71
CA ILE A 63 -14.10 6.88 3.57
C ILE A 63 -15.06 5.81 4.07
N ARG A 64 -16.26 5.76 3.50
CA ARG A 64 -17.28 4.76 3.81
C ARG A 64 -17.55 3.90 2.59
N GLU A 65 -17.53 2.58 2.80
CA GLU A 65 -17.86 1.58 1.80
C GLU A 65 -18.80 0.55 2.42
N GLY A 66 -20.10 0.63 2.09
CA GLY A 66 -21.10 -0.21 2.75
C GLY A 66 -21.12 0.05 4.25
N THR A 67 -20.91 -1.01 5.04
CA THR A 67 -20.82 -0.93 6.51
C THR A 67 -19.40 -0.64 7.02
N ALA A 68 -18.40 -0.74 6.15
CA ALA A 68 -17.02 -0.46 6.50
C ALA A 68 -16.73 1.05 6.49
N ARG A 69 -15.85 1.47 7.37
CA ARG A 69 -15.35 2.85 7.42
C ARG A 69 -13.84 2.83 7.56
N LYS A 70 -13.17 3.56 6.72
CA LYS A 70 -11.72 3.78 6.81
C LYS A 70 -11.46 5.20 7.28
N LEU A 71 -10.75 5.34 8.39
CA LEU A 71 -10.20 6.62 8.83
C LEU A 71 -8.71 6.62 8.64
N GLN A 72 -8.19 7.64 8.00
CA GLN A 72 -6.77 7.84 7.77
C GLN A 72 -6.27 8.99 8.64
N PHE A 73 -5.18 8.75 9.34
CA PHE A 73 -4.46 9.77 10.13
C PHE A 73 -3.04 9.90 9.59
N GLY A 74 -2.48 11.08 9.64
CA GLY A 74 -1.14 11.29 9.10
C GLY A 74 -0.43 12.49 9.68
N ASN A 75 0.90 12.42 9.66
CA ASN A 75 1.81 13.52 9.96
C ASN A 75 3.06 13.42 9.06
N ALA A 76 4.11 14.17 9.37
CA ALA A 76 5.36 14.14 8.60
C ALA A 76 6.09 12.77 8.68
N THR A 77 5.81 11.95 9.69
CA THR A 77 6.48 10.67 9.91
C THR A 77 5.80 9.53 9.18
N CYS A 78 4.45 9.42 9.28
CA CYS A 78 3.73 8.28 8.76
C CYS A 78 2.26 8.56 8.47
N VAL A 79 1.65 7.61 7.79
CA VAL A 79 0.21 7.53 7.53
C VAL A 79 -0.31 6.25 8.16
N LEU A 80 -1.37 6.37 8.97
CA LEU A 80 -2.07 5.27 9.63
C LEU A 80 -3.46 5.13 9.02
N ASP A 81 -3.75 3.97 8.46
CA ASP A 81 -5.08 3.58 7.99
C ASP A 81 -5.75 2.70 9.03
N THR A 82 -6.91 3.12 9.52
CA THR A 82 -7.72 2.34 10.45
C THR A 82 -9.01 1.92 9.79
N TYR A 83 -9.34 0.62 9.91
CA TYR A 83 -10.53 0.02 9.29
C TYR A 83 -11.52 -0.37 10.37
N LEU A 84 -12.68 0.26 10.35
CA LEU A 84 -13.73 0.10 11.34
C LEU A 84 -14.88 -0.69 10.74
N TYR A 85 -15.33 -1.69 11.48
CA TYR A 85 -16.49 -2.50 11.13
C TYR A 85 -17.46 -2.58 12.31
N PRO A 86 -18.77 -2.60 12.04
CA PRO A 86 -19.76 -2.78 13.11
C PRO A 86 -19.69 -4.21 13.68
N LYS A 87 -19.84 -4.30 14.99
CA LYS A 87 -20.09 -5.58 15.67
C LYS A 87 -21.59 -5.67 15.92
N GLY A 88 -22.30 -6.46 15.10
CA GLY A 88 -23.75 -6.50 15.14
C GLY A 88 -24.37 -5.14 14.84
N SER A 89 -25.24 -4.62 15.73
CA SER A 89 -25.85 -3.29 15.64
C SER A 89 -25.07 -2.19 16.38
N ALA A 90 -23.94 -2.54 17.00
CA ALA A 90 -23.12 -1.59 17.74
C ALA A 90 -22.33 -0.66 16.80
N GLU A 91 -21.81 0.42 17.39
CA GLU A 91 -20.97 1.37 16.68
C GLU A 91 -19.75 0.67 16.06
N PRO A 92 -19.35 1.02 14.81
CA PRO A 92 -18.14 0.48 14.19
C PRO A 92 -16.89 0.74 15.02
N VAL A 93 -16.06 -0.28 15.14
CA VAL A 93 -14.80 -0.24 15.86
C VAL A 93 -13.64 -0.74 15.00
N VAL A 94 -12.42 -0.33 15.32
CA VAL A 94 -11.22 -0.76 14.60
C VAL A 94 -11.04 -2.27 14.75
N THR A 95 -11.03 -2.97 13.63
CA THR A 95 -10.72 -4.40 13.53
C THR A 95 -9.36 -4.65 12.91
N TYR A 96 -8.89 -3.72 12.10
CA TYR A 96 -7.60 -3.80 11.41
C TYR A 96 -7.01 -2.40 11.25
N LEU A 97 -5.69 -2.32 11.28
CA LEU A 97 -4.98 -1.09 10.94
C LEU A 97 -3.68 -1.42 10.21
N ASP A 98 -3.25 -0.50 9.38
CA ASP A 98 -2.00 -0.56 8.65
C ASP A 98 -1.29 0.80 8.69
N ALA A 99 0.02 0.77 8.51
CA ALA A 99 0.85 1.97 8.56
C ALA A 99 1.91 1.95 7.47
N ARG A 100 2.23 3.13 6.96
CA ARG A 100 3.31 3.33 6.00
C ARG A 100 3.99 4.67 6.26
N GLN A 101 5.23 4.80 5.82
CA GLN A 101 5.89 6.09 5.77
C GLN A 101 5.25 6.99 4.70
N THR A 102 5.54 8.27 4.72
CA THR A 102 4.96 9.22 3.77
C THR A 102 5.38 8.98 2.32
N ASP A 103 6.50 8.29 2.10
CA ASP A 103 6.96 7.83 0.78
C ASP A 103 6.34 6.49 0.34
N GLY A 104 5.47 5.89 1.17
CA GLY A 104 4.83 4.62 0.93
C GLY A 104 5.61 3.39 1.42
N SER A 105 6.83 3.56 1.92
CA SER A 105 7.63 2.47 2.46
C SER A 105 7.07 1.95 3.79
N PRO A 106 7.37 0.69 4.15
CA PRO A 106 6.88 0.09 5.39
C PRO A 106 7.35 0.80 6.65
N ILE A 107 6.51 0.81 7.68
CA ILE A 107 6.84 1.22 9.05
C ILE A 107 6.12 0.31 10.03
N ASP A 108 6.71 0.07 11.19
CA ASP A 108 6.04 -0.63 12.28
C ASP A 108 4.79 0.14 12.75
N ARG A 109 3.66 -0.56 12.88
CA ARG A 109 2.36 0.05 13.20
C ARG A 109 2.35 0.75 14.56
N ALA A 110 2.92 0.12 15.58
CA ALA A 110 3.00 0.72 16.92
C ALA A 110 3.90 1.96 16.93
N SER A 111 4.97 1.96 16.15
CA SER A 111 5.84 3.13 15.97
C SER A 111 5.12 4.29 15.32
N CYS A 112 4.28 4.03 14.30
CA CYS A 112 3.46 5.05 13.68
C CYS A 112 2.41 5.62 14.65
N VAL A 113 1.72 4.75 15.38
CA VAL A 113 0.77 5.17 16.44
C VAL A 113 1.45 6.08 17.44
N GLY A 114 2.63 5.71 17.93
CA GLY A 114 3.42 6.54 18.85
C GLY A 114 3.81 7.89 18.28
N ALA A 115 4.23 7.92 17.00
CA ALA A 115 4.61 9.17 16.32
C ALA A 115 3.41 10.12 16.12
N LEU A 116 2.22 9.60 15.82
CA LEU A 116 1.00 10.40 15.69
C LEU A 116 0.57 10.98 17.04
N GLN A 117 0.63 10.20 18.12
CA GLN A 117 0.30 10.67 19.48
C GLN A 117 1.28 11.71 19.98
N ALA A 118 2.58 11.55 19.72
CA ALA A 118 3.60 12.52 20.10
C ALA A 118 3.40 13.87 19.38
N GLY A 119 2.97 13.85 18.12
CA GLY A 119 2.64 15.06 17.36
C GLY A 119 1.47 15.86 17.93
N ARG A 120 0.55 15.22 18.65
CA ARG A 120 -0.61 15.86 19.30
C ARG A 120 -0.25 16.62 20.59
N ARG A 121 0.83 16.23 21.24
CA ARG A 121 1.25 16.81 22.54
C ARG A 121 2.08 18.09 22.38
N ARG A 122 2.41 18.44 21.17
CA ARG A 122 3.12 19.68 20.82
C ARG A 122 2.12 20.75 20.34
#